data_a8832cd18013a0d1179a15ff4f2b9c4a
#
_entry.id   a8832cd18013a0d1179a15ff4f2b9c4a
#
_cell.length_a   1.000
_cell.length_b   1.000
_cell.length_c   1.000
_cell.angle_alpha   90.00
_cell.angle_beta   90.00
_cell.angle_gamma   90.00
#
_symmetry.space_group_name_H-M   'P 1'
#
loop_
_entity.id
_entity.type
_entity.pdbx_description
1 polymer ?
#
loop_
_entity_poly.entity_id
_entity_poly.type
_entity_poly.pdbx_seq_one_letter_code
_entity_poly.pdbx_strand_id
1 'polypeptide(L)'
;KLNINNPSCVCYDLIFGCPGWVEGLIHSFAFMKSGIASKCLVIGSETLSRVVDNHDRDSMIFSDGAGATILEKVNENGGIINHKSSTFTSSDEIDFLSIEKSYKIENNNQFIKMKGRKVYEFALRNVPLAMKSCLDDSSFDINQVKKIFIHQANKKMDHAILNRFYKLYNSIPSEGVMPMLIEFLGN
;
A
#
# COMPACT_ATOMS: atom_id res chain seq x y z
N LYS A 1 -21.52 1.24 -14.50
CA LYS A 1 -22.06 -0.09 -14.15
C LYS A 1 -21.35 -1.12 -15.03
N LEU A 2 -20.78 -2.17 -14.42
CA LEU A 2 -19.94 -3.15 -15.10
C LEU A 2 -20.73 -4.20 -15.91
N ASN A 3 -22.07 -4.17 -15.85
CA ASN A 3 -22.98 -5.13 -16.51
C ASN A 3 -22.60 -6.62 -16.24
N ILE A 4 -22.16 -6.92 -15.04
CA ILE A 4 -21.86 -8.28 -14.63
C ILE A 4 -23.17 -9.01 -14.35
N ASN A 5 -23.50 -9.98 -15.19
CA ASN A 5 -24.75 -10.76 -15.11
C ASN A 5 -24.51 -12.14 -14.46
N ASN A 6 -23.48 -12.29 -13.65
CA ASN A 6 -23.21 -13.52 -12.93
C ASN A 6 -23.74 -13.42 -11.48
N PRO A 7 -24.80 -14.14 -11.11
CA PRO A 7 -25.38 -14.10 -9.76
C PRO A 7 -24.43 -14.67 -8.70
N SER A 8 -23.41 -15.43 -9.10
CA SER A 8 -22.37 -15.95 -8.20
C SER A 8 -21.21 -14.98 -8.01
N CYS A 9 -21.24 -13.81 -8.63
CA CYS A 9 -20.25 -12.77 -8.40
C CYS A 9 -20.48 -12.12 -7.03
N VAL A 10 -19.52 -12.25 -6.13
CA VAL A 10 -19.59 -11.67 -4.79
C VAL A 10 -18.76 -10.38 -4.77
N CYS A 11 -19.34 -9.32 -4.19
CA CYS A 11 -18.69 -8.03 -4.01
C CYS A 11 -18.74 -7.63 -2.55
N TYR A 12 -17.63 -7.13 -2.02
CA TYR A 12 -17.54 -6.58 -0.67
C TYR A 12 -16.43 -5.55 -0.58
N ASP A 13 -16.48 -4.70 0.42
CA ASP A 13 -15.44 -3.72 0.70
C ASP A 13 -14.42 -4.29 1.67
N LEU A 14 -13.15 -4.04 1.39
CA LEU A 14 -12.05 -4.28 2.30
C LEU A 14 -11.69 -2.96 2.98
N ILE A 15 -12.16 -2.78 4.21
CA ILE A 15 -11.87 -1.56 4.99
C ILE A 15 -10.43 -1.65 5.50
N PHE A 16 -9.53 -0.98 4.79
CA PHE A 16 -8.11 -0.96 5.10
C PHE A 16 -7.50 0.37 4.67
N GLY A 17 -6.38 0.77 5.25
CA GLY A 17 -5.67 1.98 4.85
C GLY A 17 -4.87 1.81 3.54
N CYS A 18 -3.80 2.58 3.39
CA CYS A 18 -2.97 2.62 2.18
C CYS A 18 -2.56 1.25 1.59
N PRO A 19 -2.25 0.21 2.38
CA PRO A 19 -1.94 -1.12 1.84
C PRO A 19 -3.18 -1.95 1.45
N GLY A 20 -4.39 -1.41 1.51
CA GLY A 20 -5.63 -2.13 1.24
C GLY A 20 -5.70 -2.83 -0.11
N TRP A 21 -5.15 -2.20 -1.16
CA TRP A 21 -5.07 -2.85 -2.47
C TRP A 21 -4.19 -4.10 -2.44
N VAL A 22 -3.06 -4.07 -1.73
CA VAL A 22 -2.16 -5.23 -1.57
C VAL A 22 -2.86 -6.34 -0.78
N GLU A 23 -3.59 -6.00 0.30
CA GLU A 23 -4.41 -6.97 1.04
C GLU A 23 -5.52 -7.57 0.15
N GLY A 24 -6.12 -6.78 -0.72
CA GLY A 24 -7.07 -7.27 -1.73
C GLY A 24 -6.44 -8.28 -2.70
N LEU A 25 -5.20 -8.08 -3.12
CA LEU A 25 -4.45 -9.06 -3.91
C LEU A 25 -4.20 -10.35 -3.12
N ILE A 26 -3.81 -10.25 -1.84
CA ILE A 26 -3.58 -11.40 -0.96
C ILE A 26 -4.87 -12.21 -0.78
N HIS A 27 -6.00 -11.56 -0.51
CA HIS A 27 -7.30 -12.23 -0.41
C HIS A 27 -7.68 -12.92 -1.73
N SER A 28 -7.52 -12.24 -2.86
CA SER A 28 -7.79 -12.81 -4.18
C SER A 28 -6.93 -14.04 -4.46
N PHE A 29 -5.65 -13.97 -4.12
CA PHE A 29 -4.74 -15.09 -4.23
C PHE A 29 -5.18 -16.29 -3.39
N ALA A 30 -5.58 -16.05 -2.13
CA ALA A 30 -6.09 -17.10 -1.24
C ALA A 30 -7.37 -17.74 -1.79
N PHE A 31 -8.32 -16.95 -2.30
CA PHE A 31 -9.56 -17.47 -2.91
C PHE A 31 -9.29 -18.29 -4.18
N MET A 32 -8.35 -17.88 -5.00
CA MET A 32 -7.96 -18.65 -6.19
C MET A 32 -7.20 -19.93 -5.83
N LYS A 33 -6.34 -19.89 -4.82
CA LYS A 33 -5.63 -21.08 -4.31
C LYS A 33 -6.59 -22.11 -3.72
N SER A 34 -7.62 -21.68 -2.99
CA SER A 34 -8.64 -22.55 -2.40
C SER A 34 -9.69 -23.05 -3.40
N GLY A 35 -9.68 -22.53 -4.64
CA GLY A 35 -10.66 -22.88 -5.67
C GLY A 35 -12.02 -22.18 -5.51
N ILE A 36 -12.15 -21.24 -4.58
CA ILE A 36 -13.38 -20.45 -4.39
C ILE A 36 -13.65 -19.53 -5.58
N ALA A 37 -12.59 -18.95 -6.17
CA ALA A 37 -12.70 -18.08 -7.32
C ALA A 37 -11.65 -18.45 -8.39
N SER A 38 -11.99 -18.27 -9.66
CA SER A 38 -11.06 -18.38 -10.79
C SER A 38 -10.61 -17.03 -11.31
N LYS A 39 -11.37 -15.97 -11.02
CA LYS A 39 -11.09 -14.60 -11.42
C LYS A 39 -11.52 -13.63 -10.34
N CYS A 40 -10.68 -12.67 -10.02
CA CYS A 40 -10.94 -11.63 -9.03
C CYS A 40 -10.62 -10.24 -9.62
N LEU A 41 -11.47 -9.26 -9.33
CA LEU A 41 -11.23 -7.86 -9.60
C LEU A 41 -10.92 -7.16 -8.27
N VAL A 42 -9.73 -6.59 -8.15
CA VAL A 42 -9.31 -5.80 -6.99
C VAL A 42 -9.26 -4.33 -7.39
N ILE A 43 -10.00 -3.51 -6.67
CA ILE A 43 -10.08 -2.06 -6.91
C ILE A 43 -9.57 -1.37 -5.65
N GLY A 44 -8.52 -0.54 -5.81
CA GLY A 44 -8.12 0.44 -4.81
C GLY A 44 -8.66 1.79 -5.24
N SER A 45 -9.47 2.44 -4.41
CA SER A 45 -9.98 3.77 -4.74
C SER A 45 -10.26 4.57 -3.48
N GLU A 46 -9.94 5.84 -3.52
CA GLU A 46 -10.22 6.77 -2.42
C GLU A 46 -10.39 8.21 -2.90
N THR A 47 -11.09 8.99 -2.10
CA THR A 47 -11.34 10.42 -2.29
C THR A 47 -10.95 11.15 -1.00
N LEU A 48 -9.67 11.18 -0.68
CA LEU A 48 -9.15 11.80 0.56
C LEU A 48 -9.35 13.31 0.59
N SER A 49 -9.46 13.96 -0.58
CA SER A 49 -9.82 15.38 -0.69
C SER A 49 -11.08 15.76 0.09
N ARG A 50 -11.98 14.79 0.32
CA ARG A 50 -13.23 15.00 1.05
C ARG A 50 -13.08 15.04 2.58
N VAL A 51 -11.99 14.53 3.09
CA VAL A 51 -11.75 14.35 4.54
C VAL A 51 -10.45 15.00 5.01
N VAL A 52 -9.78 15.77 4.16
CA VAL A 52 -8.60 16.56 4.54
C VAL A 52 -9.02 17.93 5.09
N ASP A 53 -8.24 18.45 6.02
CA ASP A 53 -8.38 19.80 6.52
C ASP A 53 -7.54 20.76 5.68
N ASN A 54 -8.16 21.67 4.95
CA ASN A 54 -7.47 22.68 4.12
C ASN A 54 -6.60 23.65 4.94
N HIS A 55 -6.72 23.65 6.28
CA HIS A 55 -5.88 24.42 7.17
C HIS A 55 -4.73 23.61 7.78
N ASP A 56 -4.60 22.36 7.39
CA ASP A 56 -3.51 21.49 7.78
C ASP A 56 -2.47 21.43 6.65
N ARG A 57 -1.22 21.77 6.96
CA ARG A 57 -0.14 21.72 5.98
C ARG A 57 0.09 20.31 5.42
N ASP A 58 -0.14 19.30 6.23
CA ASP A 58 0.05 17.91 5.83
C ASP A 58 -1.05 17.40 4.88
N SER A 59 -2.13 18.18 4.70
CA SER A 59 -3.21 17.86 3.75
C SER A 59 -2.72 17.72 2.29
N MET A 60 -1.62 18.38 1.94
CA MET A 60 -1.06 18.38 0.58
C MET A 60 -0.56 17.00 0.10
N ILE A 61 -0.35 16.06 1.03
CA ILE A 61 0.14 14.72 0.67
C ILE A 61 -1.00 13.73 0.41
N PHE A 62 -2.24 14.13 0.63
CA PHE A 62 -3.41 13.30 0.40
C PHE A 62 -4.03 13.65 -0.94
N SER A 63 -4.25 12.67 -1.80
CA SER A 63 -4.86 12.83 -3.12
C SER A 63 -6.00 11.86 -3.34
N ASP A 64 -6.76 12.10 -4.40
CA ASP A 64 -7.80 11.21 -4.88
C ASP A 64 -7.23 10.30 -5.96
N GLY A 65 -7.66 9.05 -5.99
CA GLY A 65 -7.19 8.13 -6.99
C GLY A 65 -7.98 6.82 -7.03
N ALA A 66 -7.87 6.13 -8.15
CA ALA A 66 -8.41 4.79 -8.30
C ALA A 66 -7.55 3.95 -9.24
N GLY A 67 -7.42 2.69 -8.91
CA GLY A 67 -6.75 1.69 -9.73
C GLY A 67 -7.45 0.34 -9.61
N ALA A 68 -7.40 -0.45 -10.67
CA ALA A 68 -8.04 -1.76 -10.70
C ALA A 68 -7.11 -2.81 -11.32
N THR A 69 -7.15 -4.01 -10.76
CA THR A 69 -6.38 -5.16 -11.25
C THR A 69 -7.27 -6.39 -11.32
N ILE A 70 -7.20 -7.10 -12.42
CA ILE A 70 -7.85 -8.40 -12.58
C ILE A 70 -6.79 -9.48 -12.35
N LEU A 71 -7.07 -10.39 -11.41
CA LEU A 71 -6.31 -11.61 -11.23
C LEU A 71 -7.11 -12.76 -11.84
N GLU A 72 -6.41 -13.63 -12.54
CA GLU A 72 -6.99 -14.82 -13.14
C GLU A 72 -6.08 -16.01 -12.90
N LYS A 73 -6.69 -17.16 -12.60
CA LYS A 73 -5.94 -18.40 -12.45
C LYS A 73 -5.49 -18.88 -13.83
N VAL A 74 -4.18 -19.03 -14.01
CA VAL A 74 -3.56 -19.56 -15.22
C VAL A 74 -2.79 -20.83 -14.90
N ASN A 75 -2.56 -21.66 -15.91
CA ASN A 75 -1.78 -22.90 -15.79
C ASN A 75 -0.29 -22.69 -16.11
N GLU A 76 0.20 -21.47 -15.95
CA GLU A 76 1.59 -21.10 -16.24
C GLU A 76 2.39 -20.94 -14.93
N ASN A 77 3.70 -21.04 -15.04
CA ASN A 77 4.60 -20.76 -13.93
C ASN A 77 4.70 -19.24 -13.73
N GLY A 78 4.27 -18.75 -12.58
CA GLY A 78 4.30 -17.33 -12.23
C GLY A 78 3.17 -16.91 -11.32
N GLY A 79 3.05 -15.60 -11.10
CA GLY A 79 2.02 -14.99 -10.27
C GLY A 79 2.52 -14.58 -8.89
N ILE A 80 1.63 -14.54 -7.91
CA ILE A 80 1.98 -14.19 -6.53
C ILE A 80 2.69 -15.38 -5.89
N ILE A 81 3.95 -15.20 -5.54
CA ILE A 81 4.82 -16.24 -4.98
C ILE A 81 4.71 -16.24 -3.46
N ASN A 82 4.81 -15.07 -2.84
CA ASN A 82 4.77 -14.92 -1.39
C ASN A 82 4.15 -13.56 -1.02
N HIS A 83 3.74 -13.43 0.22
CA HIS A 83 3.21 -12.18 0.77
C HIS A 83 3.54 -12.07 2.25
N LYS A 84 3.53 -10.83 2.76
CA LYS A 84 3.75 -10.55 4.18
C LYS A 84 2.90 -9.36 4.59
N SER A 85 2.12 -9.56 5.65
CA SER A 85 1.38 -8.49 6.33
C SER A 85 1.82 -8.41 7.78
N SER A 86 1.87 -7.20 8.33
CA SER A 86 2.21 -6.96 9.73
C SER A 86 1.40 -5.80 10.28
N THR A 87 0.89 -5.95 11.49
CA THR A 87 0.16 -4.91 12.21
C THR A 87 0.88 -4.60 13.52
N PHE A 88 1.06 -3.33 13.79
CA PHE A 88 1.67 -2.83 15.01
C PHE A 88 0.63 -2.04 15.80
N THR A 89 0.34 -2.48 17.01
CA THR A 89 -0.74 -1.97 17.86
C THR A 89 -0.23 -1.45 19.20
N SER A 90 1.04 -1.04 19.28
CA SER A 90 1.56 -0.42 20.48
C SER A 90 0.89 0.94 20.74
N SER A 91 0.84 1.36 22.00
CA SER A 91 0.22 2.62 22.40
C SER A 91 0.80 3.84 21.68
N ASP A 92 2.07 3.78 21.27
CA ASP A 92 2.74 4.89 20.60
C ASP A 92 2.39 5.02 19.10
N GLU A 93 1.88 3.95 18.48
CA GLU A 93 1.66 3.86 17.04
C GLU A 93 0.19 4.03 16.66
N ILE A 94 -0.72 3.82 17.61
CA ILE A 94 -2.17 3.83 17.36
C ILE A 94 -2.69 5.19 16.88
N ASP A 95 -2.02 6.28 17.26
CA ASP A 95 -2.42 7.65 16.95
C ASP A 95 -1.59 8.30 15.83
N PHE A 96 -0.88 7.53 15.01
CA PHE A 96 -0.09 8.09 13.91
C PHE A 96 -0.97 8.67 12.81
N LEU A 97 -2.14 8.09 12.62
CA LEU A 97 -3.23 8.56 11.78
C LEU A 97 -4.49 8.60 12.64
N SER A 98 -5.19 9.72 12.64
CA SER A 98 -6.38 9.95 13.47
C SER A 98 -7.42 10.76 12.72
N ILE A 99 -8.62 10.80 13.26
CA ILE A 99 -9.71 11.67 12.79
C ILE A 99 -9.95 12.70 13.87
N GLU A 100 -9.70 13.98 13.57
CA GLU A 100 -9.73 15.09 14.52
C GLU A 100 -10.42 16.32 13.94
N LYS A 101 -10.72 17.31 14.78
CA LYS A 101 -11.28 18.59 14.36
C LYS A 101 -10.28 19.41 13.53
N SER A 102 -10.78 20.38 12.77
CA SER A 102 -9.95 21.35 12.08
C SER A 102 -9.08 22.14 13.06
N TYR A 103 -7.89 22.53 12.61
CA TYR A 103 -7.00 23.44 13.37
C TYR A 103 -7.49 24.89 13.44
N LYS A 104 -8.40 25.29 12.56
CA LYS A 104 -8.86 26.69 12.45
C LYS A 104 -10.36 26.90 12.46
N ILE A 105 -11.14 25.89 12.11
CA ILE A 105 -12.58 26.03 11.94
C ILE A 105 -13.28 25.39 13.14
N GLU A 106 -14.00 26.20 13.90
CA GLU A 106 -14.90 25.73 14.97
C GLU A 106 -16.17 25.13 14.36
N ASN A 107 -16.11 23.93 13.86
CA ASN A 107 -17.24 23.14 13.42
C ASN A 107 -17.12 21.70 13.95
N ASN A 108 -18.15 20.92 13.76
CA ASN A 108 -18.16 19.51 14.18
C ASN A 108 -17.59 18.55 13.11
N ASN A 109 -17.08 19.08 12.01
CA ASN A 109 -16.47 18.24 10.97
C ASN A 109 -15.15 17.68 11.49
N GLN A 110 -14.91 16.43 11.12
CA GLN A 110 -13.71 15.71 11.45
C GLN A 110 -12.90 15.44 10.18
N PHE A 111 -11.60 15.52 10.32
CA PHE A 111 -10.64 15.44 9.21
C PHE A 111 -9.55 14.44 9.54
N ILE A 112 -8.99 13.82 8.52
CA ILE A 112 -7.81 12.99 8.67
C ILE A 112 -6.63 13.85 9.11
N LYS A 113 -5.92 13.39 10.14
CA LYS A 113 -4.70 13.99 10.66
C LYS A 113 -3.58 12.96 10.68
N MET A 114 -2.36 13.40 10.46
CA MET A 114 -1.21 12.53 10.43
C MET A 114 -0.04 13.12 11.23
N LYS A 115 0.58 12.31 12.07
CA LYS A 115 1.85 12.63 12.71
C LYS A 115 3.00 12.30 11.76
N GLY A 116 3.17 13.07 10.70
CA GLY A 116 4.02 12.77 9.54
C GLY A 116 5.43 12.31 9.88
N ARG A 117 6.11 12.95 10.86
CA ARG A 117 7.42 12.52 11.33
C ARG A 117 7.39 11.12 11.94
N LYS A 118 6.36 10.78 12.72
CA LYS A 118 6.22 9.46 13.35
C LYS A 118 5.94 8.38 12.30
N VAL A 119 5.08 8.68 11.34
CA VAL A 119 4.82 7.79 10.18
C VAL A 119 6.10 7.55 9.39
N TYR A 120 6.89 8.59 9.12
CA TYR A 120 8.17 8.48 8.43
C TYR A 120 9.16 7.56 9.19
N GLU A 121 9.35 7.79 10.48
CA GLU A 121 10.24 7.00 11.33
C GLU A 121 9.78 5.52 11.40
N PHE A 122 8.46 5.30 11.52
CA PHE A 122 7.85 3.98 11.50
C PHE A 122 8.09 3.23 10.17
N ALA A 123 7.82 3.90 9.05
CA ALA A 123 8.01 3.33 7.72
C ALA A 123 9.46 2.91 7.49
N LEU A 124 10.42 3.79 7.82
CA LEU A 124 11.85 3.49 7.68
C LEU A 124 12.34 2.35 8.57
N ARG A 125 11.70 2.10 9.69
CA ARG A 125 12.05 1.00 10.60
C ARG A 125 11.45 -0.32 10.15
N ASN A 126 10.17 -0.32 9.78
CA ASN A 126 9.40 -1.55 9.66
C ASN A 126 9.26 -2.05 8.21
N VAL A 127 9.11 -1.15 7.23
CA VAL A 127 8.88 -1.56 5.83
C VAL A 127 10.06 -2.35 5.25
N PRO A 128 11.34 -1.94 5.41
CA PRO A 128 12.45 -2.74 4.90
C PRO A 128 12.52 -4.15 5.51
N LEU A 129 12.14 -4.29 6.79
CA LEU A 129 12.14 -5.59 7.48
C LEU A 129 11.00 -6.49 6.95
N ALA A 130 9.82 -5.92 6.70
CA ALA A 130 8.71 -6.66 6.10
C ALA A 130 9.06 -7.11 4.67
N MET A 131 9.66 -6.21 3.86
CA MET A 131 10.16 -6.56 2.52
C MET A 131 11.18 -7.68 2.58
N LYS A 132 12.15 -7.60 3.51
CA LYS A 132 13.15 -8.64 3.72
C LYS A 132 12.50 -9.97 4.09
N SER A 133 11.62 -9.99 5.07
CA SER A 133 10.92 -11.22 5.47
C SER A 133 10.14 -11.83 4.31
N CYS A 134 9.47 -11.01 3.49
CA CYS A 134 8.74 -11.49 2.32
C CYS A 134 9.66 -12.12 1.28
N LEU A 135 10.82 -11.52 1.01
CA LEU A 135 11.80 -12.04 0.05
C LEU A 135 12.50 -13.30 0.58
N ASP A 136 12.92 -13.31 1.83
CA ASP A 136 13.59 -14.46 2.46
C ASP A 136 12.70 -15.71 2.51
N ASP A 137 11.39 -15.52 2.70
CA ASP A 137 10.40 -16.61 2.69
C ASP A 137 10.04 -17.05 1.25
N SER A 138 10.62 -16.43 0.23
CA SER A 138 10.49 -16.81 -1.18
C SER A 138 11.68 -17.65 -1.65
N SER A 139 11.60 -18.18 -2.86
CA SER A 139 12.73 -18.87 -3.50
C SER A 139 13.70 -17.94 -4.26
N PHE A 140 13.50 -16.62 -4.14
CA PHE A 140 14.26 -15.60 -4.86
C PHE A 140 15.25 -14.87 -3.97
N ASP A 141 16.33 -14.40 -4.59
CA ASP A 141 17.34 -13.58 -3.92
C ASP A 141 17.26 -12.11 -4.36
N ILE A 142 17.94 -11.23 -3.62
CA ILE A 142 17.88 -9.79 -3.86
C ILE A 142 18.32 -9.39 -5.28
N ASN A 143 19.25 -10.15 -5.91
CA ASN A 143 19.77 -9.86 -7.25
C ASN A 143 18.76 -10.20 -8.35
N GLN A 144 17.75 -11.01 -8.03
CA GLN A 144 16.67 -11.38 -8.94
C GLN A 144 15.50 -10.37 -8.91
N VAL A 145 15.50 -9.43 -7.96
CA VAL A 145 14.49 -8.38 -7.86
C VAL A 145 14.68 -7.37 -8.99
N LYS A 146 13.78 -7.38 -9.97
CA LYS A 146 13.85 -6.50 -11.14
C LYS A 146 13.16 -5.16 -10.91
N LYS A 147 12.03 -5.15 -10.20
CA LYS A 147 11.24 -3.94 -9.92
C LYS A 147 10.61 -4.01 -8.54
N ILE A 148 10.56 -2.85 -7.90
CA ILE A 148 9.87 -2.62 -6.63
C ILE A 148 8.87 -1.50 -6.86
N PHE A 149 7.58 -1.80 -6.64
CA PHE A 149 6.51 -0.82 -6.64
C PHE A 149 6.12 -0.56 -5.19
N ILE A 150 6.31 0.66 -4.73
CA ILE A 150 6.02 1.09 -3.38
C ILE A 150 4.93 2.16 -3.39
N HIS A 151 4.19 2.30 -2.29
CA HIS A 151 3.34 3.46 -2.07
C HIS A 151 4.18 4.74 -2.05
N GLN A 152 3.90 5.66 -2.96
CA GLN A 152 4.73 6.85 -3.21
C GLN A 152 4.22 8.07 -2.46
N ALA A 153 4.24 8.03 -1.13
CA ALA A 153 3.82 9.16 -0.30
C ALA A 153 4.87 10.29 -0.26
N ASN A 154 6.16 9.96 -0.36
CA ASN A 154 7.26 10.93 -0.31
C ASN A 154 8.53 10.34 -0.92
N LYS A 155 9.04 10.97 -1.97
CA LYS A 155 10.24 10.52 -2.70
C LYS A 155 11.44 10.24 -1.78
N LYS A 156 11.73 11.12 -0.80
CA LYS A 156 12.87 10.93 0.12
C LYS A 156 12.68 9.71 1.01
N MET A 157 11.47 9.49 1.48
CA MET A 157 11.13 8.32 2.29
C MET A 157 11.28 7.04 1.48
N ASP A 158 10.77 7.01 0.27
CA ASP A 158 10.77 5.83 -0.59
C ASP A 158 12.21 5.41 -0.94
N HIS A 159 13.06 6.36 -1.31
CA HIS A 159 14.49 6.10 -1.51
C HIS A 159 15.20 5.63 -0.24
N ALA A 160 14.84 6.19 0.92
CA ALA A 160 15.43 5.76 2.19
C ALA A 160 15.00 4.34 2.57
N ILE A 161 13.74 3.96 2.32
CA ILE A 161 13.23 2.59 2.48
C ILE A 161 14.00 1.64 1.56
N LEU A 162 14.10 1.97 0.26
CA LEU A 162 14.82 1.17 -0.73
C LEU A 162 16.27 0.92 -0.32
N ASN A 163 17.00 1.97 0.03
CA ASN A 163 18.40 1.87 0.45
C ASN A 163 18.56 1.01 1.71
N ARG A 164 17.65 1.15 2.68
CA ARG A 164 17.66 0.32 3.90
C ARG A 164 17.38 -1.14 3.57
N PHE A 165 16.42 -1.42 2.69
CA PHE A 165 16.10 -2.78 2.26
C PHE A 165 17.31 -3.47 1.62
N TYR A 166 17.96 -2.85 0.64
CA TYR A 166 19.16 -3.40 0.00
C TYR A 166 20.34 -3.54 0.97
N LYS A 167 20.50 -2.60 1.91
CA LYS A 167 21.54 -2.68 2.95
C LYS A 167 21.40 -3.93 3.83
N LEU A 168 20.17 -4.43 4.05
CA LEU A 168 19.96 -5.66 4.82
C LEU A 168 20.53 -6.92 4.12
N TYR A 169 20.88 -6.81 2.85
CA TYR A 169 21.53 -7.84 2.05
C TYR A 169 22.98 -7.49 1.67
N ASN A 170 23.55 -6.45 2.29
CA ASN A 170 24.86 -5.91 1.91
C ASN A 170 24.97 -5.60 0.41
N SER A 171 23.88 -5.14 -0.20
CA SER A 171 23.74 -4.86 -1.63
C SER A 171 23.34 -3.41 -1.88
N ILE A 172 23.40 -3.00 -3.14
CA ILE A 172 23.01 -1.66 -3.60
C ILE A 172 21.89 -1.82 -4.64
N PRO A 173 20.84 -0.97 -4.58
CA PRO A 173 19.77 -1.03 -5.58
C PRO A 173 20.31 -0.69 -6.98
N SER A 174 19.88 -1.44 -8.00
CA SER A 174 20.17 -1.11 -9.38
C SER A 174 19.39 0.14 -9.82
N GLU A 175 19.95 0.87 -10.78
CA GLU A 175 19.28 2.04 -11.35
C GLU A 175 17.91 1.67 -11.92
N GLY A 176 16.89 2.46 -11.62
CA GLY A 176 15.52 2.26 -12.10
C GLY A 176 14.81 1.04 -11.52
N VAL A 177 15.33 0.40 -10.47
CA VAL A 177 14.65 -0.72 -9.80
C VAL A 177 13.32 -0.30 -9.17
N MET A 178 13.22 0.95 -8.71
CA MET A 178 12.00 1.54 -8.17
C MET A 178 11.54 2.70 -9.07
N PRO A 179 10.52 2.50 -9.92
CA PRO A 179 9.95 3.58 -10.72
C PRO A 179 9.33 4.65 -9.81
N MET A 180 9.64 5.93 -10.04
CA MET A 180 9.10 7.06 -9.31
C MET A 180 8.22 7.90 -10.23
N LEU A 181 6.94 7.99 -9.92
CA LEU A 181 5.93 8.72 -10.69
C LEU A 181 5.47 10.01 -10.01
N ILE A 182 5.71 10.13 -8.70
CA ILE A 182 5.28 11.26 -7.88
C ILE A 182 5.76 12.63 -8.42
N GLU A 183 6.90 12.66 -9.12
CA GLU A 183 7.43 13.89 -9.72
C GLU A 183 6.66 14.35 -10.96
N PHE A 184 5.92 13.46 -11.59
CA PHE A 184 5.19 13.72 -12.83
C PHE A 184 3.67 13.78 -12.61
N LEU A 185 3.16 12.98 -11.70
CA LEU A 185 1.73 12.83 -11.47
C LEU A 185 1.26 13.47 -10.17
N GLY A 186 2.21 13.85 -9.29
CA GLY A 186 1.90 14.29 -7.94
C GLY A 186 1.52 13.14 -7.02
N ASN A 187 1.08 13.52 -5.83
CA ASN A 187 0.49 12.60 -4.86
C ASN A 187 -1.00 12.45 -5.12
#